data_bd48f98199af0266a2ca91d83219b806
#
_entry.id   bd48f98199af0266a2ca91d83219b806
#
_cell.length_a   1.000
_cell.length_b   1.000
_cell.length_c   1.000
_cell.angle_alpha   90.00
_cell.angle_beta   90.00
_cell.angle_gamma   90.00
#
_symmetry.space_group_name_H-M   'P 1'
#
loop_
_entity.id
_entity.type
_entity.pdbx_description
1 polymer ?
#
loop_
_entity_poly.entity_id
_entity_poly.type
_entity_poly.pdbx_seq_one_letter_code
_entity_poly.pdbx_strand_id
1 'polypeptide(L)'
;MKLKTLKQLNDVNRAIIKFRGIYSAWSAEHNISYHEMLVFYTIREKGYCIQKQICDSYLLSRQTMNNVITALRKDRILTISEEFSMGREKAFVLTQAGNAYAKPFLDSLDTVESRAVELLGSEKLETLTALMLEYDRALQMALEEAR
;
A
#
# COMPACT_ATOMS: atom_id res chain seq x y z
N MET A 1 10.47 -25.94 16.58
CA MET A 1 11.26 -25.07 15.65
C MET A 1 12.66 -24.87 16.23
N LYS A 2 13.72 -24.95 15.39
CA LYS A 2 15.09 -24.72 15.84
C LYS A 2 15.30 -23.25 16.24
N LEU A 3 16.09 -22.94 17.27
CA LEU A 3 16.34 -21.61 17.79
C LEU A 3 16.83 -20.62 16.70
N LYS A 4 17.71 -21.08 15.81
CA LYS A 4 18.20 -20.30 14.67
C LYS A 4 17.07 -19.89 13.72
N THR A 5 16.17 -20.80 13.39
CA THR A 5 15.01 -20.54 12.52
C THR A 5 14.04 -19.55 13.16
N LEU A 6 13.81 -19.68 14.47
CA LEU A 6 12.97 -18.72 15.22
C LEU A 6 13.56 -17.31 15.18
N LYS A 7 14.87 -17.17 15.35
CA LYS A 7 15.54 -15.87 15.26
C LYS A 7 15.38 -15.25 13.86
N GLN A 8 15.61 -16.03 12.80
CA GLN A 8 15.45 -15.57 11.42
C GLN A 8 14.01 -15.11 11.15
N LEU A 9 13.00 -15.88 11.60
CA LEU A 9 11.60 -15.50 11.47
C LEU A 9 11.28 -14.20 12.19
N ASN A 10 11.78 -14.03 13.42
CA ASN A 10 11.60 -12.80 14.17
C ASN A 10 12.25 -11.59 13.49
N ASP A 11 13.41 -11.78 12.87
CA ASP A 11 14.10 -10.71 12.13
C ASP A 11 13.30 -10.29 10.87
N VAL A 12 12.75 -11.25 10.12
CA VAL A 12 11.85 -10.99 8.98
C VAL A 12 10.60 -10.24 9.42
N ASN A 13 9.89 -10.76 10.44
CA ASN A 13 8.65 -10.12 10.91
C ASN A 13 8.91 -8.69 11.44
N ARG A 14 10.01 -8.50 12.15
CA ARG A 14 10.43 -7.16 12.61
C ARG A 14 10.70 -6.21 11.45
N ALA A 15 11.35 -6.68 10.38
CA ALA A 15 11.61 -5.89 9.19
C ALA A 15 10.31 -5.46 8.50
N ILE A 16 9.34 -6.36 8.34
CA ILE A 16 8.03 -6.07 7.75
C ILE A 16 7.30 -4.99 8.54
N ILE A 17 7.22 -5.14 9.88
CA ILE A 17 6.57 -4.15 10.76
C ILE A 17 7.28 -2.79 10.68
N LYS A 18 8.63 -2.81 10.63
CA LYS A 18 9.44 -1.59 10.54
C LYS A 18 9.23 -0.87 9.22
N PHE A 19 9.10 -1.57 8.09
CA PHE A 19 8.81 -0.94 6.79
C PHE A 19 7.49 -0.18 6.82
N ARG A 20 6.44 -0.81 7.35
CA ARG A 20 5.16 -0.13 7.53
C ARG A 20 5.31 1.13 8.40
N GLY A 21 6.05 1.05 9.49
CA GLY A 21 6.32 2.17 10.38
C GLY A 21 7.06 3.32 9.68
N ILE A 22 8.05 3.00 8.84
CA ILE A 22 8.79 3.99 8.04
C ILE A 22 7.84 4.74 7.10
N TYR A 23 7.02 4.03 6.32
CA TYR A 23 6.05 4.66 5.42
C TYR A 23 5.00 5.49 6.18
N SER A 24 4.54 5.00 7.33
CA SER A 24 3.58 5.71 8.17
C SER A 24 4.16 7.03 8.72
N ALA A 25 5.37 6.99 9.27
CA ALA A 25 6.04 8.18 9.79
C ALA A 25 6.32 9.19 8.68
N TRP A 26 6.85 8.72 7.55
CA TRP A 26 7.15 9.57 6.40
C TRP A 26 5.89 10.21 5.79
N SER A 27 4.79 9.48 5.70
CA SER A 27 3.50 10.02 5.25
C SER A 27 3.01 11.13 6.18
N ALA A 28 3.14 10.93 7.48
CA ALA A 28 2.75 11.93 8.49
C ALA A 28 3.55 13.23 8.37
N GLU A 29 4.85 13.16 8.03
CA GLU A 29 5.70 14.33 7.77
C GLU A 29 5.18 15.16 6.57
N HIS A 30 4.44 14.53 5.65
CA HIS A 30 3.80 15.17 4.51
C HIS A 30 2.32 15.52 4.76
N ASN A 31 1.84 15.41 6.00
CA ASN A 31 0.44 15.59 6.38
C ASN A 31 -0.54 14.64 5.64
N ILE A 32 -0.06 13.46 5.28
CA ILE A 32 -0.83 12.39 4.64
C ILE A 32 -0.93 11.24 5.63
N SER A 33 -2.13 10.71 5.87
CA SER A 33 -2.26 9.50 6.68
C SER A 33 -1.76 8.27 5.91
N TYR A 34 -1.34 7.23 6.64
CA TYR A 34 -0.91 5.98 6.01
C TYR A 34 -1.98 5.38 5.08
N HIS A 35 -3.25 5.49 5.43
CA HIS A 35 -4.34 4.97 4.60
C HIS A 35 -4.60 5.82 3.35
N GLU A 36 -4.46 7.15 3.44
CA GLU A 36 -4.47 8.02 2.26
C GLU A 36 -3.30 7.71 1.32
N MET A 37 -2.11 7.47 1.88
CA MET A 37 -0.96 7.01 1.10
C MET A 37 -1.30 5.77 0.28
N LEU A 38 -1.96 4.77 0.87
CA LEU A 38 -2.34 3.55 0.14
C LEU A 38 -3.31 3.83 -1.01
N VAL A 39 -4.23 4.78 -0.85
CA VAL A 39 -5.12 5.24 -1.93
C VAL A 39 -4.31 5.88 -3.06
N PHE A 40 -3.44 6.84 -2.74
CA PHE A 40 -2.62 7.52 -3.74
C PHE A 40 -1.63 6.59 -4.41
N TYR A 41 -1.03 5.67 -3.67
CA TYR A 41 -0.15 4.64 -4.19
C TYR A 41 -0.86 3.76 -5.22
N THR A 42 -2.08 3.31 -4.91
CA THR A 42 -2.89 2.51 -5.84
C THR A 42 -3.27 3.29 -7.10
N ILE A 43 -3.64 4.57 -6.96
CA ILE A 43 -3.97 5.42 -8.12
C ILE A 43 -2.73 5.69 -8.96
N ARG A 44 -1.55 5.91 -8.35
CA ARG A 44 -0.27 6.05 -9.08
C ARG A 44 0.01 4.82 -9.94
N GLU A 45 -0.23 3.63 -9.40
CA GLU A 45 0.04 2.36 -10.08
C GLU A 45 -0.97 2.07 -11.20
N LYS A 46 -2.26 2.28 -10.94
CA LYS A 46 -3.36 1.80 -11.81
C LYS A 46 -4.13 2.90 -12.54
N GLY A 47 -3.93 4.15 -12.16
CA GLY A 47 -4.74 5.29 -12.62
C GLY A 47 -6.06 5.49 -11.87
N TYR A 48 -6.51 4.51 -11.10
CA TYR A 48 -7.75 4.55 -10.31
C TYR A 48 -7.64 3.66 -9.06
N CYS A 49 -8.59 3.78 -8.14
CA CYS A 49 -8.75 2.84 -7.04
C CYS A 49 -10.20 2.41 -6.85
N ILE A 50 -10.39 1.17 -6.45
CA ILE A 50 -11.67 0.60 -6.02
C ILE A 50 -11.52 0.19 -4.55
N GLN A 51 -12.44 0.66 -3.69
CA GLN A 51 -12.35 0.45 -2.24
C GLN A 51 -12.18 -1.03 -1.86
N LYS A 52 -12.97 -1.92 -2.48
CA LYS A 52 -12.89 -3.36 -2.23
C LYS A 52 -11.49 -3.91 -2.56
N GLN A 53 -10.92 -3.52 -3.70
CA GLN A 53 -9.61 -3.99 -4.12
C GLN A 53 -8.50 -3.53 -3.16
N ILE A 54 -8.55 -2.29 -2.66
CA ILE A 54 -7.60 -1.82 -1.65
C ILE A 54 -7.75 -2.61 -0.34
N CYS A 55 -8.98 -2.84 0.12
CA CYS A 55 -9.23 -3.62 1.32
C CYS A 55 -8.67 -5.05 1.19
N ASP A 56 -8.92 -5.70 0.06
CA ASP A 56 -8.46 -7.07 -0.19
C ASP A 56 -6.93 -7.14 -0.33
N SER A 57 -6.32 -6.17 -1.04
CA SER A 57 -4.88 -6.15 -1.29
C SER A 57 -4.04 -5.89 -0.03
N TYR A 58 -4.53 -5.05 0.87
CA TYR A 58 -3.79 -4.65 2.08
C TYR A 58 -4.40 -5.19 3.38
N LEU A 59 -5.39 -6.08 3.29
CA LEU A 59 -6.11 -6.67 4.42
C LEU A 59 -6.66 -5.62 5.40
N LEU A 60 -7.29 -4.57 4.84
CA LEU A 60 -7.86 -3.46 5.60
C LEU A 60 -9.36 -3.64 5.81
N SER A 61 -9.88 -3.09 6.93
CA SER A 61 -11.31 -3.06 7.14
C SER A 61 -12.02 -2.14 6.15
N ARG A 62 -13.22 -2.54 5.71
CA ARG A 62 -14.07 -1.71 4.83
C ARG A 62 -14.41 -0.38 5.49
N GLN A 63 -14.64 -0.36 6.81
CA GLN A 63 -14.96 0.85 7.56
C GLN A 63 -13.81 1.86 7.52
N THR A 64 -12.57 1.41 7.75
CA THR A 64 -11.39 2.27 7.69
C THR A 64 -11.25 2.92 6.32
N MET A 65 -11.33 2.11 5.25
CA MET A 65 -11.18 2.62 3.90
C MET A 65 -12.34 3.50 3.45
N ASN A 66 -13.56 3.16 3.86
CA ASN A 66 -14.73 4.00 3.61
C ASN A 66 -14.59 5.40 4.23
N ASN A 67 -14.07 5.50 5.43
CA ASN A 67 -13.83 6.79 6.09
C ASN A 67 -12.81 7.63 5.30
N VAL A 68 -11.72 7.01 4.84
CA VAL A 68 -10.69 7.68 4.04
C VAL A 68 -11.24 8.17 2.70
N ILE A 69 -11.90 7.30 1.94
CA ILE A 69 -12.49 7.64 0.64
C ILE A 69 -13.54 8.74 0.79
N THR A 70 -14.39 8.66 1.82
CA THR A 70 -15.43 9.67 2.10
C THR A 70 -14.81 11.03 2.40
N ALA A 71 -13.76 11.09 3.23
CA ALA A 71 -13.05 12.32 3.54
C ALA A 71 -12.41 12.94 2.28
N LEU A 72 -11.68 12.14 1.51
CA LEU A 72 -11.03 12.60 0.28
C LEU A 72 -12.04 13.09 -0.79
N ARG A 73 -13.22 12.48 -0.84
CA ARG A 73 -14.30 12.96 -1.72
C ARG A 73 -14.92 14.26 -1.23
N LYS A 74 -15.15 14.39 0.08
CA LYS A 74 -15.64 15.62 0.70
C LYS A 74 -14.71 16.81 0.40
N ASP A 75 -13.41 16.56 0.46
CA ASP A 75 -12.37 17.55 0.19
C ASP A 75 -12.12 17.74 -1.33
N ARG A 76 -12.91 17.07 -2.18
CA ARG A 76 -12.80 17.12 -3.65
C ARG A 76 -11.44 16.67 -4.19
N ILE A 77 -10.75 15.82 -3.45
CA ILE A 77 -9.50 15.18 -3.86
C ILE A 77 -9.81 14.02 -4.80
N LEU A 78 -10.85 13.24 -4.48
CA LEU A 78 -11.31 12.11 -5.28
C LEU A 78 -12.68 12.40 -5.90
N THR A 79 -12.90 11.83 -7.07
CA THR A 79 -14.20 11.75 -7.74
C THR A 79 -14.45 10.34 -8.28
N ILE A 80 -15.72 10.02 -8.55
CA ILE A 80 -16.08 8.75 -9.18
C ILE A 80 -15.72 8.80 -10.67
N SER A 81 -15.11 7.73 -11.16
CA SER A 81 -14.91 7.49 -12.59
C SER A 81 -15.89 6.43 -13.08
N GLU A 82 -16.76 6.81 -13.99
CA GLU A 82 -17.69 5.85 -14.64
C GLU A 82 -16.91 4.87 -15.55
N GLU A 83 -15.82 5.33 -16.16
CA GLU A 83 -14.97 4.52 -17.05
C GLU A 83 -14.38 3.30 -16.35
N PHE A 84 -13.91 3.46 -15.12
CA PHE A 84 -13.25 2.38 -14.37
C PHE A 84 -14.16 1.70 -13.35
N SER A 85 -15.39 2.17 -13.17
CA SER A 85 -16.35 1.53 -12.27
C SER A 85 -16.86 0.21 -12.85
N MET A 86 -16.97 -0.81 -11.99
CA MET A 86 -17.39 -2.15 -12.36
C MET A 86 -18.65 -2.56 -11.58
N GLY A 87 -19.79 -2.59 -12.27
CA GLY A 87 -21.07 -2.94 -11.64
C GLY A 87 -21.41 -2.03 -10.45
N ARG A 88 -21.53 -2.62 -9.26
CA ARG A 88 -21.79 -1.87 -8.02
C ARG A 88 -20.55 -1.26 -7.39
N GLU A 89 -19.37 -1.63 -7.86
CA GLU A 89 -18.11 -1.16 -7.32
C GLU A 89 -17.70 0.13 -8.02
N LYS A 90 -17.65 1.23 -7.24
CA LYS A 90 -17.25 2.52 -7.73
C LYS A 90 -15.73 2.63 -7.76
N ALA A 91 -15.21 3.06 -8.90
CA ALA A 91 -13.82 3.46 -9.04
C ALA A 91 -13.66 4.97 -8.77
N PHE A 92 -12.56 5.31 -8.13
CA PHE A 92 -12.21 6.69 -7.78
C PHE A 92 -10.91 7.09 -8.48
N VAL A 93 -10.88 8.32 -8.94
CA VAL A 93 -9.70 8.96 -9.56
C VAL A 93 -9.44 10.30 -8.89
N LEU A 94 -8.22 10.79 -9.01
CA LEU A 94 -7.89 12.15 -8.55
C LEU A 94 -8.59 13.19 -9.43
N THR A 95 -9.16 14.20 -8.79
CA THR A 95 -9.60 15.43 -9.47
C THR A 95 -8.37 16.25 -9.87
N GLN A 96 -8.58 17.38 -10.58
CA GLN A 96 -7.50 18.34 -10.82
C GLN A 96 -6.89 18.85 -9.49
N ALA A 97 -7.75 19.21 -8.53
CA ALA A 97 -7.32 19.60 -7.19
C ALA A 97 -6.63 18.44 -6.45
N GLY A 98 -7.14 17.22 -6.62
CA GLY A 98 -6.53 16.01 -6.05
C GLY A 98 -5.15 15.72 -6.61
N ASN A 99 -4.94 15.91 -7.91
CA ASN A 99 -3.62 15.80 -8.52
C ASN A 99 -2.65 16.84 -7.94
N ALA A 100 -3.08 18.09 -7.80
CA ALA A 100 -2.25 19.13 -7.17
C ALA A 100 -1.92 18.83 -5.71
N TYR A 101 -2.88 18.24 -4.97
CA TYR A 101 -2.70 17.84 -3.58
C TYR A 101 -1.74 16.65 -3.42
N ALA A 102 -1.91 15.59 -4.22
CA ALA A 102 -1.14 14.35 -4.08
C ALA A 102 0.24 14.42 -4.75
N LYS A 103 0.41 15.26 -5.78
CA LYS A 103 1.64 15.30 -6.59
C LYS A 103 2.92 15.53 -5.79
N PRO A 104 3.04 16.53 -4.89
CA PRO A 104 4.28 16.76 -4.13
C PRO A 104 4.67 15.53 -3.29
N PHE A 105 3.69 14.87 -2.71
CA PHE A 105 3.86 13.64 -1.94
C PHE A 105 4.34 12.49 -2.84
N LEU A 106 3.66 12.26 -3.96
CA LEU A 106 3.98 11.17 -4.89
C LEU A 106 5.36 11.37 -5.54
N ASP A 107 5.70 12.59 -5.95
CA ASP A 107 7.03 12.91 -6.51
C ASP A 107 8.15 12.65 -5.49
N SER A 108 7.91 13.02 -4.22
CA SER A 108 8.86 12.76 -3.14
C SER A 108 8.98 11.27 -2.83
N LEU A 109 7.86 10.53 -2.86
CA LEU A 109 7.84 9.08 -2.70
C LEU A 109 8.64 8.38 -3.80
N ASP A 110 8.42 8.76 -5.07
CA ASP A 110 9.15 8.22 -6.21
C ASP A 110 10.66 8.45 -6.08
N THR A 111 11.07 9.63 -5.61
CA THR A 111 12.48 9.96 -5.37
C THR A 111 13.09 9.06 -4.31
N VAL A 112 12.42 8.90 -3.17
CA VAL A 112 12.90 8.07 -2.05
C VAL A 112 12.95 6.59 -2.44
N GLU A 113 11.90 6.08 -3.07
CA GLU A 113 11.83 4.68 -3.49
C GLU A 113 12.84 4.36 -4.60
N SER A 114 13.00 5.24 -5.60
CA SER A 114 14.03 5.08 -6.63
C SER A 114 15.42 5.01 -6.01
N ARG A 115 15.71 5.89 -5.05
CA ARG A 115 17.00 5.86 -4.37
C ARG A 115 17.21 4.60 -3.53
N ALA A 116 16.16 4.11 -2.87
CA ALA A 116 16.22 2.85 -2.14
C ALA A 116 16.50 1.66 -3.07
N VAL A 117 15.87 1.64 -4.25
CA VAL A 117 16.11 0.61 -5.28
C VAL A 117 17.55 0.69 -5.81
N GLU A 118 18.08 1.88 -6.09
CA GLU A 118 19.49 2.06 -6.49
C GLU A 118 20.47 1.51 -5.42
N LEU A 119 20.22 1.81 -4.16
CA LEU A 119 21.06 1.35 -3.04
C LEU A 119 20.99 -0.17 -2.83
N LEU A 120 19.82 -0.76 -3.03
CA LEU A 120 19.62 -2.21 -2.88
C LEU A 120 20.18 -2.98 -4.09
N GLY A 121 19.94 -2.47 -5.29
CA GLY A 121 20.17 -3.10 -6.58
C GLY A 121 18.95 -3.88 -7.09
N SER A 122 18.71 -3.82 -8.41
CA SER A 122 17.54 -4.42 -9.05
C SER A 122 17.45 -5.92 -8.87
N GLU A 123 18.55 -6.65 -9.01
CA GLU A 123 18.58 -8.12 -8.82
C GLU A 123 18.18 -8.53 -7.40
N LYS A 124 18.62 -7.76 -6.39
CA LYS A 124 18.22 -8.02 -5.00
C LYS A 124 16.76 -7.67 -4.76
N LEU A 125 16.25 -6.65 -5.42
CA LEU A 125 14.82 -6.30 -5.36
C LEU A 125 13.96 -7.42 -5.96
N GLU A 126 14.34 -7.97 -7.12
CA GLU A 126 13.67 -9.13 -7.73
C GLU A 126 13.65 -10.33 -6.79
N THR A 127 14.81 -10.66 -6.21
CA THR A 127 14.93 -11.75 -5.23
C THR A 127 14.05 -11.52 -4.01
N LEU A 128 14.07 -10.30 -3.46
CA LEU A 128 13.24 -9.92 -2.31
C LEU A 128 11.76 -10.08 -2.65
N THR A 129 11.33 -9.58 -3.81
CA THR A 129 9.94 -9.69 -4.27
C THR A 129 9.49 -11.14 -4.37
N ALA A 130 10.30 -12.00 -5.01
CA ALA A 130 9.99 -13.42 -5.15
C ALA A 130 9.84 -14.11 -3.78
N LEU A 131 10.81 -13.91 -2.89
CA LEU A 131 10.80 -14.51 -1.55
C LEU A 131 9.63 -13.99 -0.69
N MET A 132 9.29 -12.71 -0.77
CA MET A 132 8.16 -12.15 -0.04
C MET A 132 6.82 -12.74 -0.50
N LEU A 133 6.63 -12.92 -1.81
CA LEU A 133 5.44 -13.55 -2.38
C LEU A 133 5.34 -15.05 -2.01
N GLU A 134 6.47 -15.74 -1.96
CA GLU A 134 6.51 -17.14 -1.50
C GLU A 134 6.17 -17.25 -0.01
N TYR A 135 6.71 -16.36 0.81
CA TYR A 135 6.45 -16.35 2.25
C TYR A 135 5.00 -16.00 2.56
N ASP A 136 4.41 -15.02 1.83
CA ASP A 136 2.99 -14.68 1.94
C ASP A 136 2.10 -15.90 1.69
N ARG A 137 2.33 -16.63 0.57
CA ARG A 137 1.57 -17.85 0.24
C ARG A 137 1.74 -18.93 1.30
N ALA A 138 2.99 -19.17 1.76
CA ALA A 138 3.26 -20.18 2.79
C ALA A 138 2.55 -19.85 4.11
N LEU A 139 2.51 -18.57 4.50
CA LEU A 139 1.83 -18.14 5.70
C LEU A 139 0.30 -18.29 5.57
N GLN A 140 -0.29 -17.97 4.41
CA GLN A 140 -1.71 -18.15 4.15
C GLN A 140 -2.10 -19.63 4.22
N MET A 141 -1.34 -20.52 3.57
CA MET A 141 -1.57 -21.98 3.62
C MET A 141 -1.49 -22.51 5.06
N ALA A 142 -0.46 -22.12 5.81
CA ALA A 142 -0.31 -22.55 7.21
C ALA A 142 -1.46 -22.07 8.11
N LEU A 143 -2.02 -20.87 7.85
CA LEU A 143 -3.19 -20.35 8.55
C LEU A 143 -4.46 -21.12 8.20
N GLU A 144 -4.62 -21.58 6.97
CA GLU A 144 -5.76 -22.40 6.53
C GLU A 144 -5.69 -23.80 7.17
N GLU A 145 -4.51 -24.42 7.23
CA GLU A 145 -4.29 -25.71 7.88
C GLU A 145 -4.51 -25.68 9.40
N ALA A 146 -4.38 -24.51 10.04
CA ALA A 146 -4.55 -24.32 11.48
C ALA A 146 -6.00 -24.07 11.92
N ARG A 147 -6.95 -23.95 10.97
CA ARG A 147 -8.38 -23.69 11.22
C ARG A 147 -9.18 -24.96 11.21
#